data_d99f3230feb7d5c0e02934c98760ef38
#
_entry.id   d99f3230feb7d5c0e02934c98760ef38
#
_cell.length_a   1.000
_cell.length_b   1.000
_cell.length_c   1.000
_cell.angle_alpha   90.00
_cell.angle_beta   90.00
_cell.angle_gamma   90.00
#
_symmetry.space_group_name_H-M   'P 1'
#
loop_
_entity.id
_entity.type
_entity.pdbx_description
1 polymer ?
#
loop_
_entity_poly.entity_id
_entity_poly.type
_entity_poly.pdbx_seq_one_letter_code
_entity_poly.pdbx_strand_id
1 'polypeptide(L)'
;MKNLHIMEWYDKYLSIYEKPYSEVPQTVVEGCRERLAKLQSYEPLVSIVIVAYNEERRLPACLWSLSEQQCKYPIEFIGVDNESKDRTAEIYQAFGVPYYTEHQHTCGYARQCGLNQAKGRITMCIDCDTMYPPHYIELMVDNLQQPGISAVAAMWSYYPNEDHSKLQMKMYEFFRDCYLKIQNINRPELTVRGLAFGYYTENALKEGYRVELLRGEDGSMALSMKKYGKIKFVYDKRCRVITGYGGLKEKSILAAMWHRLKFYGVGRLFSKTDHYEDAPDNFLKNK
;
A
#
# COMPACT_ATOMS: atom_id res chain seq x y z
N MET A 1 -37.94 7.61 4.15
CA MET A 1 -36.82 8.52 4.50
C MET A 1 -35.68 8.16 3.56
N LYS A 2 -35.31 9.04 2.63
CA LYS A 2 -34.12 8.86 1.78
C LYS A 2 -32.90 8.93 2.72
N ASN A 3 -32.20 7.82 2.88
CA ASN A 3 -30.91 7.85 3.56
C ASN A 3 -30.02 8.86 2.80
N LEU A 4 -29.72 9.99 3.42
CA LEU A 4 -28.66 10.88 2.95
C LEU A 4 -27.36 10.04 3.01
N HIS A 5 -26.93 9.55 1.87
CA HIS A 5 -25.63 8.91 1.75
C HIS A 5 -24.61 10.04 1.90
N ILE A 6 -23.98 10.15 3.07
CA ILE A 6 -22.81 11.03 3.22
C ILE A 6 -21.75 10.45 2.29
N MET A 7 -21.40 11.21 1.26
CA MET A 7 -20.44 10.79 0.22
C MET A 7 -19.05 10.70 0.87
N GLU A 8 -18.49 9.51 0.90
CA GLU A 8 -17.13 9.29 1.39
C GLU A 8 -16.12 9.77 0.33
N TRP A 9 -14.92 10.19 0.75
CA TRP A 9 -13.91 10.75 -0.15
C TRP A 9 -13.53 9.79 -1.31
N TYR A 10 -13.68 8.49 -1.12
CA TYR A 10 -13.31 7.45 -2.09
C TYR A 10 -14.46 7.02 -3.02
N ASP A 11 -15.71 7.43 -2.79
CA ASP A 11 -16.88 6.94 -3.52
C ASP A 11 -16.76 7.14 -5.03
N LYS A 12 -16.17 8.26 -5.47
CA LYS A 12 -15.99 8.53 -6.90
C LYS A 12 -15.03 7.56 -7.59
N TYR A 13 -14.00 7.08 -6.90
CA TYR A 13 -13.03 6.13 -7.46
C TYR A 13 -13.64 4.73 -7.60
N LEU A 14 -14.61 4.37 -6.75
CA LEU A 14 -15.36 3.12 -6.86
C LEU A 14 -16.15 3.03 -8.17
N SER A 15 -16.41 4.16 -8.86
CA SER A 15 -17.07 4.16 -10.15
C SER A 15 -16.31 3.40 -11.24
N ILE A 16 -14.99 3.24 -11.11
CA ILE A 16 -14.11 2.52 -12.03
C ILE A 16 -13.34 1.38 -11.38
N TYR A 17 -13.40 1.24 -10.06
CA TYR A 17 -12.71 0.19 -9.31
C TYR A 17 -13.32 -1.19 -9.63
N GLU A 18 -12.48 -2.21 -9.81
CA GLU A 18 -12.85 -3.59 -10.21
C GLU A 18 -13.53 -3.68 -11.61
N LYS A 19 -13.49 -2.60 -12.41
CA LYS A 19 -13.98 -2.62 -13.79
C LYS A 19 -12.85 -2.89 -14.78
N PRO A 20 -13.13 -3.51 -15.94
CA PRO A 20 -12.15 -3.61 -17.03
C PRO A 20 -11.63 -2.23 -17.44
N TYR A 21 -10.35 -2.13 -17.79
CA TYR A 21 -9.77 -0.86 -18.21
C TYR A 21 -10.49 -0.23 -19.43
N SER A 22 -11.07 -1.05 -20.30
CA SER A 22 -11.88 -0.58 -21.44
C SER A 22 -13.14 0.21 -21.04
N GLU A 23 -13.60 0.09 -19.80
CA GLU A 23 -14.75 0.83 -19.26
C GLU A 23 -14.34 2.10 -18.50
N VAL A 24 -13.04 2.36 -18.34
CA VAL A 24 -12.57 3.60 -17.72
C VAL A 24 -12.77 4.78 -18.68
N PRO A 25 -13.53 5.83 -18.29
CA PRO A 25 -13.76 6.96 -19.17
C PRO A 25 -12.44 7.66 -19.57
N GLN A 26 -12.26 7.94 -20.84
CA GLN A 26 -11.07 8.61 -21.36
C GLN A 26 -10.81 9.96 -20.67
N THR A 27 -11.87 10.69 -20.34
CA THR A 27 -11.79 11.97 -19.61
C THR A 27 -11.18 11.81 -18.21
N VAL A 28 -11.37 10.65 -17.55
CA VAL A 28 -10.72 10.34 -16.27
C VAL A 28 -9.23 10.12 -16.50
N VAL A 29 -8.87 9.33 -17.52
CA VAL A 29 -7.46 9.03 -17.83
C VAL A 29 -6.69 10.31 -18.14
N GLU A 30 -7.22 11.15 -19.04
CA GLU A 30 -6.61 12.42 -19.45
C GLU A 30 -6.47 13.40 -18.26
N GLY A 31 -7.55 13.57 -17.49
CA GLY A 31 -7.52 14.42 -16.31
C GLY A 31 -6.55 13.94 -15.22
N CYS A 32 -6.42 12.63 -15.03
CA CYS A 32 -5.41 12.06 -14.12
C CYS A 32 -4.00 12.30 -14.64
N ARG A 33 -3.75 12.05 -15.93
CA ARG A 33 -2.45 12.26 -16.56
C ARG A 33 -1.97 13.70 -16.39
N GLU A 34 -2.85 14.68 -16.63
CA GLU A 34 -2.51 16.10 -16.45
C GLU A 34 -2.17 16.44 -14.99
N ARG A 35 -2.93 15.90 -14.02
CA ARG A 35 -2.68 16.15 -12.59
C ARG A 35 -1.40 15.46 -12.12
N LEU A 36 -1.17 14.20 -12.50
CA LEU A 36 0.07 13.47 -12.19
C LEU A 36 1.30 14.19 -12.76
N ALA A 37 1.21 14.68 -14.00
CA ALA A 37 2.30 15.45 -14.62
C ALA A 37 2.62 16.74 -13.86
N LYS A 38 1.61 17.42 -13.29
CA LYS A 38 1.81 18.63 -12.46
C LYS A 38 2.45 18.32 -11.10
N LEU A 39 2.19 17.13 -10.56
CA LEU A 39 2.76 16.69 -9.29
C LEU A 39 4.18 16.12 -9.44
N GLN A 40 4.52 15.64 -10.64
CA GLN A 40 5.82 15.04 -10.93
C GLN A 40 6.95 16.05 -10.85
N SER A 41 7.93 15.82 -9.99
CA SER A 41 9.13 16.66 -9.82
C SER A 41 10.39 15.96 -10.36
N TYR A 42 11.31 16.75 -10.93
CA TYR A 42 12.64 16.28 -11.32
C TYR A 42 13.62 16.22 -10.13
N GLU A 43 13.35 17.01 -9.08
CA GLU A 43 14.10 17.02 -7.82
C GLU A 43 13.16 16.64 -6.65
N PRO A 44 12.74 15.37 -6.56
CA PRO A 44 11.76 14.95 -5.57
C PRO A 44 12.38 14.86 -4.18
N LEU A 45 11.59 15.21 -3.17
CA LEU A 45 11.83 14.81 -1.80
C LEU A 45 11.32 13.38 -1.56
N VAL A 46 10.21 13.02 -2.24
CA VAL A 46 9.49 11.77 -2.00
C VAL A 46 9.30 11.00 -3.30
N SER A 47 9.71 9.73 -3.30
CA SER A 47 9.43 8.78 -4.38
C SER A 47 8.25 7.91 -4.00
N ILE A 48 7.20 7.94 -4.81
CA ILE A 48 5.98 7.14 -4.67
C ILE A 48 6.13 5.91 -5.54
N VAL A 49 6.46 4.77 -4.92
CA VAL A 49 6.69 3.49 -5.62
C VAL A 49 5.39 2.69 -5.64
N ILE A 50 4.84 2.49 -6.82
CA ILE A 50 3.57 1.80 -7.06
C ILE A 50 3.88 0.46 -7.72
N VAL A 51 3.64 -0.65 -7.03
CA VAL A 51 3.89 -2.00 -7.57
C VAL A 51 2.60 -2.63 -8.04
N ALA A 52 2.64 -3.31 -9.21
CA ALA A 52 1.48 -3.97 -9.78
C ALA A 52 1.83 -5.29 -10.47
N TYR A 53 0.92 -6.26 -10.36
CA TYR A 53 0.97 -7.53 -11.08
C TYR A 53 -0.45 -7.98 -11.46
N ASN A 54 -0.81 -7.87 -12.76
CA ASN A 54 -2.14 -8.18 -13.27
C ASN A 54 -3.25 -7.39 -12.56
N GLU A 55 -3.13 -6.06 -12.56
CA GLU A 55 -3.99 -5.14 -11.81
C GLU A 55 -4.76 -4.15 -12.70
N GLU A 56 -5.05 -4.52 -13.95
CA GLU A 56 -5.75 -3.65 -14.90
C GLU A 56 -7.08 -3.10 -14.37
N ARG A 57 -7.74 -3.83 -13.44
CA ARG A 57 -9.06 -3.47 -12.91
C ARG A 57 -9.00 -2.52 -11.71
N ARG A 58 -7.86 -2.41 -11.04
CA ARG A 58 -7.73 -1.65 -9.78
C ARG A 58 -6.76 -0.48 -9.89
N LEU A 59 -5.67 -0.65 -10.65
CA LEU A 59 -4.66 0.37 -10.87
C LEU A 59 -5.22 1.73 -11.34
N PRO A 60 -6.24 1.82 -12.24
CA PRO A 60 -6.81 3.12 -12.64
C PRO A 60 -7.38 3.92 -11.47
N ALA A 61 -8.09 3.28 -10.54
CA ALA A 61 -8.67 3.96 -9.37
C ALA A 61 -7.58 4.39 -8.37
N CYS A 62 -6.54 3.58 -8.18
CA CYS A 62 -5.35 3.93 -7.41
C CYS A 62 -4.69 5.21 -7.97
N LEU A 63 -4.37 5.22 -9.27
CA LEU A 63 -3.75 6.35 -9.95
C LEU A 63 -4.64 7.60 -9.93
N TRP A 64 -5.96 7.43 -10.05
CA TRP A 64 -6.89 8.57 -9.90
C TRP A 64 -6.78 9.17 -8.52
N SER A 65 -6.80 8.36 -7.45
CA SER A 65 -6.67 8.85 -6.08
C SER A 65 -5.32 9.53 -5.82
N LEU A 66 -4.24 8.98 -6.38
CA LEU A 66 -2.90 9.57 -6.29
C LEU A 66 -2.78 10.88 -7.09
N SER A 67 -3.48 11.01 -8.23
CA SER A 67 -3.49 12.24 -9.03
C SER A 67 -4.10 13.43 -8.29
N GLU A 68 -4.86 13.20 -7.24
CA GLU A 68 -5.54 14.23 -6.44
C GLU A 68 -4.84 14.51 -5.11
N GLN A 69 -3.60 14.06 -4.96
CA GLN A 69 -2.83 14.37 -3.75
C GLN A 69 -2.58 15.87 -3.60
N GLN A 70 -2.83 16.35 -2.39
CA GLN A 70 -2.50 17.69 -1.94
C GLN A 70 -1.26 17.59 -1.06
N CYS A 71 -0.10 17.90 -1.62
CA CYS A 71 1.19 17.71 -0.98
C CYS A 71 2.11 18.90 -1.25
N LYS A 72 2.63 19.50 -0.18
CA LYS A 72 3.60 20.61 -0.27
C LYS A 72 5.01 20.17 -0.67
N TYR A 73 5.28 18.86 -0.59
CA TYR A 73 6.59 18.32 -0.91
C TYR A 73 6.69 17.97 -2.40
N PRO A 74 7.85 18.18 -3.04
CA PRO A 74 8.08 17.71 -4.39
C PRO A 74 8.10 16.19 -4.42
N ILE A 75 7.29 15.56 -5.27
CA ILE A 75 7.13 14.13 -5.38
C ILE A 75 7.45 13.63 -6.79
N GLU A 76 7.84 12.36 -6.90
CA GLU A 76 7.86 11.62 -8.15
C GLU A 76 7.03 10.35 -8.02
N PHE A 77 6.45 9.90 -9.13
CA PHE A 77 5.77 8.62 -9.24
C PHE A 77 6.63 7.63 -10.02
N ILE A 78 6.73 6.41 -9.51
CA ILE A 78 7.49 5.32 -10.10
C ILE A 78 6.58 4.10 -10.11
N GLY A 79 6.13 3.68 -11.31
CA GLY A 79 5.44 2.42 -11.50
C GLY A 79 6.43 1.25 -11.54
N VAL A 80 6.03 0.09 -11.02
CA VAL A 80 6.74 -1.17 -11.25
C VAL A 80 5.72 -2.20 -11.69
N ASP A 81 5.85 -2.63 -12.94
CA ASP A 81 5.08 -3.73 -13.51
C ASP A 81 5.87 -5.04 -13.32
N ASN A 82 5.33 -5.95 -12.51
CA ASN A 82 6.00 -7.23 -12.23
C ASN A 82 5.68 -8.27 -13.32
N GLU A 83 5.90 -7.90 -14.59
CA GLU A 83 5.68 -8.72 -15.78
C GLU A 83 4.21 -9.17 -15.92
N SER A 84 3.30 -8.19 -15.88
CA SER A 84 1.86 -8.43 -16.04
C SER A 84 1.52 -8.93 -17.43
N LYS A 85 0.48 -9.77 -17.51
CA LYS A 85 -0.05 -10.32 -18.78
C LYS A 85 -1.32 -9.63 -19.24
N ASP A 86 -1.87 -8.75 -18.42
CA ASP A 86 -3.03 -7.91 -18.71
C ASP A 86 -2.61 -6.51 -19.18
N ARG A 87 -3.50 -5.54 -19.13
CA ARG A 87 -3.24 -4.17 -19.58
C ARG A 87 -2.56 -3.28 -18.53
N THR A 88 -1.97 -3.83 -17.46
CA THR A 88 -1.33 -3.06 -16.37
C THR A 88 -0.26 -2.10 -16.89
N ALA A 89 0.68 -2.57 -17.72
CA ALA A 89 1.73 -1.73 -18.29
C ALA A 89 1.18 -0.60 -19.18
N GLU A 90 0.14 -0.89 -19.98
CA GLU A 90 -0.56 0.10 -20.82
C GLU A 90 -1.19 1.20 -19.96
N ILE A 91 -1.74 0.86 -18.80
CA ILE A 91 -2.35 1.82 -17.88
C ILE A 91 -1.30 2.79 -17.33
N TYR A 92 -0.13 2.34 -16.91
CA TYR A 92 0.96 3.24 -16.52
C TYR A 92 1.30 4.24 -17.63
N GLN A 93 1.43 3.78 -18.88
CA GLN A 93 1.70 4.64 -20.03
C GLN A 93 0.58 5.65 -20.27
N ALA A 94 -0.68 5.21 -20.26
CA ALA A 94 -1.84 6.05 -20.50
C ALA A 94 -2.00 7.16 -19.45
N PHE A 95 -1.72 6.84 -18.18
CA PHE A 95 -1.74 7.81 -17.08
C PHE A 95 -0.47 8.66 -17.00
N GLY A 96 0.54 8.41 -17.83
CA GLY A 96 1.79 9.16 -17.86
C GLY A 96 2.70 8.91 -16.64
N VAL A 97 2.57 7.76 -16.00
CA VAL A 97 3.46 7.33 -14.90
C VAL A 97 4.67 6.60 -15.48
N PRO A 98 5.90 7.09 -15.26
CA PRO A 98 7.11 6.34 -15.60
C PRO A 98 7.11 5.00 -14.88
N TYR A 99 7.39 3.90 -15.60
CA TYR A 99 7.41 2.59 -14.99
C TYR A 99 8.59 1.73 -15.48
N TYR A 100 8.91 0.72 -14.66
CA TYR A 100 9.95 -0.27 -14.91
C TYR A 100 9.35 -1.66 -14.84
N THR A 101 9.83 -2.58 -15.66
CA THR A 101 9.41 -3.97 -15.61
C THR A 101 10.37 -4.77 -14.75
N GLU A 102 9.84 -5.49 -13.76
CA GLU A 102 10.57 -6.46 -12.95
C GLU A 102 10.19 -7.87 -13.38
N HIS A 103 11.17 -8.66 -13.80
CA HIS A 103 10.96 -9.99 -14.34
C HIS A 103 10.93 -11.11 -13.30
N GLN A 104 11.33 -10.82 -12.07
CA GLN A 104 11.30 -11.79 -10.98
C GLN A 104 10.00 -11.64 -10.17
N HIS A 105 9.28 -12.77 -10.02
CA HIS A 105 7.88 -12.75 -9.55
C HIS A 105 7.72 -12.85 -8.02
N THR A 106 8.22 -11.87 -7.28
CA THR A 106 7.79 -11.64 -5.90
C THR A 106 7.54 -10.16 -5.66
N CYS A 107 6.70 -9.84 -4.69
CA CYS A 107 6.48 -8.46 -4.28
C CYS A 107 7.80 -7.81 -3.80
N GLY A 108 8.67 -8.58 -3.16
CA GLY A 108 9.99 -8.13 -2.72
C GLY A 108 10.87 -7.66 -3.88
N TYR A 109 10.91 -8.39 -5.01
CA TYR A 109 11.64 -7.95 -6.21
C TYR A 109 11.05 -6.67 -6.80
N ALA A 110 9.72 -6.60 -6.95
CA ALA A 110 9.07 -5.40 -7.46
C ALA A 110 9.33 -4.17 -6.57
N ARG A 111 9.28 -4.32 -5.25
CA ARG A 111 9.61 -3.26 -4.30
C ARG A 111 11.08 -2.86 -4.37
N GLN A 112 12.00 -3.83 -4.49
CA GLN A 112 13.43 -3.55 -4.64
C GLN A 112 13.72 -2.83 -5.96
N CYS A 113 13.07 -3.25 -7.06
CA CYS A 113 13.17 -2.57 -8.35
C CYS A 113 12.77 -1.09 -8.21
N GLY A 114 11.61 -0.80 -7.63
CA GLY A 114 11.15 0.56 -7.42
C GLY A 114 12.05 1.37 -6.47
N LEU A 115 12.54 0.76 -5.39
CA LEU A 115 13.48 1.39 -4.47
C LEU A 115 14.79 1.79 -5.17
N ASN A 116 15.31 0.96 -6.07
CA ASN A 116 16.53 1.25 -6.83
C ASN A 116 16.37 2.43 -7.81
N GLN A 117 15.13 2.75 -8.21
CA GLN A 117 14.82 3.88 -9.08
C GLN A 117 14.48 5.17 -8.32
N ALA A 118 14.25 5.07 -7.01
CA ALA A 118 13.84 6.19 -6.16
C ALA A 118 14.95 7.25 -6.05
N LYS A 119 14.63 8.50 -6.42
CA LYS A 119 15.53 9.67 -6.32
C LYS A 119 15.25 10.49 -5.06
N GLY A 120 14.04 10.42 -4.52
CA GLY A 120 13.64 11.11 -3.31
C GLY A 120 14.36 10.59 -2.07
N ARG A 121 14.57 11.48 -1.10
CA ARG A 121 15.12 11.09 0.22
C ARG A 121 14.19 10.16 1.00
N ILE A 122 12.91 10.14 0.64
CA ILE A 122 11.84 9.36 1.27
C ILE A 122 11.21 8.49 0.19
N THR A 123 11.04 7.21 0.47
CA THR A 123 10.27 6.29 -0.36
C THR A 123 8.96 5.94 0.33
N MET A 124 7.85 6.06 -0.40
CA MET A 124 6.51 5.61 0.00
C MET A 124 6.10 4.41 -0.85
N CYS A 125 5.78 3.30 -0.17
CA CYS A 125 5.25 2.11 -0.81
C CYS A 125 3.75 2.26 -1.02
N ILE A 126 3.31 1.91 -2.22
CA ILE A 126 1.92 1.98 -2.67
C ILE A 126 1.54 0.63 -3.26
N ASP A 127 0.39 0.08 -2.83
CA ASP A 127 -0.24 -1.06 -3.50
C ASP A 127 -1.30 -0.54 -4.48
N CYS A 128 -1.27 -1.05 -5.70
CA CYS A 128 -2.11 -0.57 -6.81
C CYS A 128 -3.60 -0.92 -6.68
N ASP A 129 -3.97 -1.73 -5.69
CA ASP A 129 -5.36 -2.06 -5.34
C ASP A 129 -5.94 -1.15 -4.24
N THR A 130 -5.23 -0.08 -3.90
CA THR A 130 -5.53 0.80 -2.77
C THR A 130 -5.78 2.23 -3.24
N MET A 131 -6.75 2.91 -2.63
CA MET A 131 -7.08 4.33 -2.84
C MET A 131 -6.56 5.17 -1.68
N TYR A 132 -5.99 6.32 -1.99
CA TYR A 132 -5.25 7.18 -1.05
C TYR A 132 -5.97 8.51 -0.83
N PRO A 133 -6.22 8.91 0.44
CA PRO A 133 -6.85 10.20 0.75
C PRO A 133 -5.99 11.39 0.26
N PRO A 134 -6.61 12.55 -0.02
CA PRO A 134 -5.89 13.70 -0.64
C PRO A 134 -4.66 14.20 0.11
N HIS A 135 -4.58 14.07 1.42
CA HIS A 135 -3.44 14.54 2.24
C HIS A 135 -2.53 13.41 2.72
N TYR A 136 -2.69 12.20 2.16
CA TYR A 136 -1.97 11.01 2.63
C TYR A 136 -0.45 11.20 2.60
N ILE A 137 0.10 11.59 1.44
CA ILE A 137 1.55 11.73 1.25
C ILE A 137 2.12 12.78 2.20
N GLU A 138 1.54 13.98 2.25
CA GLU A 138 2.02 15.06 3.09
C GLU A 138 2.06 14.66 4.57
N LEU A 139 0.97 14.09 5.08
CA LEU A 139 0.87 13.69 6.48
C LEU A 139 1.84 12.55 6.83
N MET A 140 2.06 11.61 5.93
CA MET A 140 3.04 10.54 6.14
C MET A 140 4.46 11.11 6.23
N VAL A 141 4.81 12.06 5.34
CA VAL A 141 6.12 12.74 5.35
C VAL A 141 6.30 13.58 6.62
N ASP A 142 5.29 14.38 7.01
CA ASP A 142 5.34 15.19 8.24
C ASP A 142 5.58 14.32 9.49
N ASN A 143 5.03 13.11 9.50
CA ASN A 143 5.24 12.16 10.59
C ASN A 143 6.62 11.48 10.53
N LEU A 144 7.14 11.18 9.34
CA LEU A 144 8.45 10.56 9.17
C LEU A 144 9.59 11.52 9.56
N GLN A 145 9.45 12.81 9.24
CA GLN A 145 10.46 13.81 9.52
C GLN A 145 10.57 14.21 11.01
N GLN A 146 9.75 13.63 11.89
CA GLN A 146 9.88 13.87 13.33
C GLN A 146 11.17 13.25 13.88
N PRO A 147 11.81 13.89 14.87
CA PRO A 147 13.06 13.40 15.45
C PRO A 147 12.97 11.95 15.92
N GLY A 148 13.95 11.14 15.54
CA GLY A 148 14.09 9.74 15.97
C GLY A 148 13.14 8.76 15.26
N ILE A 149 12.40 9.19 14.23
CA ILE A 149 11.57 8.31 13.39
C ILE A 149 12.36 7.89 12.15
N SER A 150 12.37 6.61 11.84
CA SER A 150 13.05 6.02 10.68
C SER A 150 12.07 5.49 9.63
N ALA A 151 10.85 5.15 10.05
CA ALA A 151 9.81 4.67 9.17
C ALA A 151 8.42 5.03 9.71
N VAL A 152 7.44 5.12 8.80
CA VAL A 152 6.04 5.39 9.11
C VAL A 152 5.14 4.37 8.45
N ALA A 153 4.05 4.03 9.11
CA ALA A 153 2.97 3.23 8.53
C ALA A 153 1.62 3.85 8.90
N ALA A 154 0.57 3.55 8.14
CA ALA A 154 -0.77 4.04 8.44
C ALA A 154 -1.81 2.92 8.48
N MET A 155 -2.99 3.28 8.97
CA MET A 155 -4.15 2.40 9.04
C MET A 155 -4.84 2.32 7.68
N TRP A 156 -5.57 1.24 7.49
CA TRP A 156 -6.38 1.02 6.28
C TRP A 156 -7.80 0.61 6.65
N SER A 157 -8.71 0.77 5.73
CA SER A 157 -10.06 0.22 5.75
C SER A 157 -10.35 -0.51 4.45
N TYR A 158 -11.39 -1.30 4.47
CA TYR A 158 -11.86 -1.98 3.27
C TYR A 158 -13.03 -1.22 2.65
N TYR A 159 -13.09 -1.14 1.32
CA TYR A 159 -14.27 -0.59 0.66
C TYR A 159 -15.49 -1.52 0.89
N PRO A 160 -16.71 -0.96 0.95
CA PRO A 160 -17.92 -1.76 1.10
C PRO A 160 -18.13 -2.67 -0.10
N ASN A 161 -18.53 -3.94 0.13
CA ASN A 161 -18.93 -4.86 -0.92
C ASN A 161 -20.29 -5.50 -0.60
N GLU A 162 -20.82 -6.31 -1.52
CA GLU A 162 -22.12 -6.97 -1.37
C GLU A 162 -22.10 -8.12 -0.35
N ASP A 163 -20.92 -8.73 -0.14
CA ASP A 163 -20.76 -9.91 0.75
C ASP A 163 -20.82 -9.56 2.22
N HIS A 164 -20.53 -8.31 2.60
CA HIS A 164 -20.41 -7.90 3.99
C HIS A 164 -21.12 -6.58 4.28
N SER A 165 -21.97 -6.58 5.30
CA SER A 165 -22.64 -5.34 5.73
C SER A 165 -21.63 -4.31 6.26
N LYS A 166 -21.94 -3.02 6.05
CA LYS A 166 -21.11 -1.90 6.58
C LYS A 166 -20.87 -2.01 8.09
N LEU A 167 -21.86 -2.51 8.85
CA LEU A 167 -21.74 -2.66 10.30
C LEU A 167 -20.74 -3.77 10.67
N GLN A 168 -20.83 -4.92 10.00
CA GLN A 168 -19.89 -6.04 10.22
C GLN A 168 -18.45 -5.62 9.93
N MET A 169 -18.24 -4.87 8.84
CA MET A 169 -16.91 -4.36 8.48
C MET A 169 -16.37 -3.38 9.51
N LYS A 170 -17.18 -2.42 9.95
CA LYS A 170 -16.77 -1.48 11.01
C LYS A 170 -16.40 -2.19 12.31
N MET A 171 -17.18 -3.21 12.70
CA MET A 171 -16.85 -4.03 13.88
C MET A 171 -15.52 -4.77 13.71
N TYR A 172 -15.31 -5.42 12.55
CA TYR A 172 -14.05 -6.10 12.25
C TYR A 172 -12.86 -5.15 12.30
N GLU A 173 -12.99 -3.99 11.63
CA GLU A 173 -11.94 -2.96 11.62
C GLU A 173 -11.65 -2.43 13.03
N PHE A 174 -12.66 -2.22 13.84
CA PHE A 174 -12.47 -1.79 15.22
C PHE A 174 -11.63 -2.78 16.03
N PHE A 175 -11.97 -4.08 16.00
CA PHE A 175 -11.21 -5.09 16.73
C PHE A 175 -9.80 -5.28 16.17
N ARG A 176 -9.67 -5.26 14.83
CA ARG A 176 -8.36 -5.29 14.18
C ARG A 176 -7.51 -4.09 14.60
N ASP A 177 -8.06 -2.90 14.60
CA ASP A 177 -7.35 -1.68 14.94
C ASP A 177 -6.90 -1.68 16.41
N CYS A 178 -7.73 -2.19 17.32
CA CYS A 178 -7.36 -2.40 18.71
C CYS A 178 -6.17 -3.37 18.82
N TYR A 179 -6.25 -4.51 18.14
CA TYR A 179 -5.16 -5.49 18.09
C TYR A 179 -3.86 -4.89 17.55
N LEU A 180 -3.93 -4.16 16.42
CA LEU A 180 -2.74 -3.52 15.83
C LEU A 180 -2.14 -2.46 16.75
N LYS A 181 -2.96 -1.68 17.46
CA LYS A 181 -2.48 -0.69 18.45
C LYS A 181 -1.71 -1.36 19.58
N ILE A 182 -2.21 -2.47 20.11
CA ILE A 182 -1.52 -3.22 21.17
C ILE A 182 -0.20 -3.79 20.62
N GLN A 183 -0.23 -4.38 19.44
CA GLN A 183 0.96 -4.97 18.82
C GLN A 183 2.03 -3.91 18.52
N ASN A 184 1.64 -2.71 18.11
CA ASN A 184 2.56 -1.59 17.84
C ASN A 184 3.37 -1.14 19.06
N ILE A 185 2.94 -1.44 20.28
CA ILE A 185 3.70 -1.08 21.48
C ILE A 185 5.02 -1.86 21.52
N ASN A 186 4.97 -3.15 21.20
CA ASN A 186 6.14 -4.04 21.34
C ASN A 186 6.79 -4.38 19.98
N ARG A 187 5.99 -4.63 18.96
CA ARG A 187 6.44 -5.15 17.66
C ARG A 187 5.78 -4.40 16.48
N PRO A 188 6.05 -3.09 16.29
CA PRO A 188 5.44 -2.29 15.22
C PRO A 188 5.73 -2.84 13.82
N GLU A 189 6.90 -3.46 13.61
CA GLU A 189 7.29 -4.06 12.33
C GLU A 189 6.32 -5.14 11.84
N LEU A 190 5.64 -5.86 12.73
CA LEU A 190 4.68 -6.91 12.36
C LEU A 190 3.33 -6.35 11.87
N THR A 191 3.07 -5.07 12.10
CA THR A 191 1.83 -4.40 11.71
C THR A 191 1.96 -3.58 10.43
N VAL A 192 3.18 -3.38 9.94
CA VAL A 192 3.45 -2.69 8.68
C VAL A 192 2.91 -3.49 7.50
N ARG A 193 2.38 -2.76 6.52
CA ARG A 193 1.90 -3.29 5.23
C ARG A 193 2.33 -2.33 4.13
N GLY A 194 2.75 -2.89 3.00
CA GLY A 194 3.25 -2.12 1.87
C GLY A 194 2.27 -1.13 1.28
N LEU A 195 0.98 -1.37 1.44
CA LEU A 195 -0.05 -0.42 1.00
C LEU A 195 0.03 0.95 1.71
N ALA A 196 0.68 1.05 2.87
CA ALA A 196 0.77 2.29 3.63
C ALA A 196 2.05 2.34 4.48
N PHE A 197 3.20 2.35 3.81
CA PHE A 197 4.52 2.29 4.44
C PHE A 197 5.47 3.29 3.78
N GLY A 198 6.27 4.01 4.60
CA GLY A 198 7.27 4.95 4.12
C GLY A 198 8.52 4.96 5.01
N TYR A 199 9.65 5.27 4.41
CA TYR A 199 10.95 5.24 5.07
C TYR A 199 11.98 6.14 4.35
N TYR A 200 13.14 6.36 4.97
CA TYR A 200 14.25 7.03 4.30
C TYR A 200 14.92 6.12 3.28
N THR A 201 14.98 6.57 2.03
CA THR A 201 15.49 5.83 0.88
C THR A 201 16.90 5.30 1.09
N GLU A 202 17.82 6.13 1.59
CA GLU A 202 19.21 5.76 1.84
C GLU A 202 19.33 4.58 2.80
N ASN A 203 18.54 4.57 3.88
CA ASN A 203 18.56 3.49 4.85
C ASN A 203 18.02 2.18 4.24
N ALA A 204 16.95 2.27 3.47
CA ALA A 204 16.35 1.12 2.81
C ALA A 204 17.27 0.53 1.72
N LEU A 205 18.01 1.37 0.97
CA LEU A 205 19.01 0.92 -0.01
C LEU A 205 20.18 0.17 0.65
N LYS A 206 20.58 0.57 1.86
CA LYS A 206 21.63 -0.15 2.62
C LYS A 206 21.19 -1.53 3.08
N GLU A 207 19.93 -1.70 3.42
CA GLU A 207 19.39 -2.96 3.96
C GLU A 207 18.90 -3.89 2.83
N GLY A 208 18.26 -3.35 1.80
CA GLY A 208 17.59 -4.10 0.74
C GLY A 208 16.31 -4.79 1.19
N TYR A 209 15.44 -5.08 0.25
CA TYR A 209 14.30 -5.97 0.51
C TYR A 209 14.75 -7.43 0.54
N ARG A 210 14.17 -8.22 1.41
CA ARG A 210 14.29 -9.68 1.37
C ARG A 210 13.42 -10.22 0.23
N VAL A 211 14.01 -10.25 -0.97
CA VAL A 211 13.31 -10.57 -2.23
C VAL A 211 12.89 -12.03 -2.34
N GLU A 212 13.52 -12.91 -1.55
CA GLU A 212 13.21 -14.33 -1.46
C GLU A 212 11.89 -14.61 -0.70
N LEU A 213 11.36 -13.63 0.03
CA LEU A 213 10.13 -13.82 0.78
C LEU A 213 8.92 -13.80 -0.13
N LEU A 214 8.04 -14.79 0.02
CA LEU A 214 6.72 -14.78 -0.61
C LEU A 214 5.76 -13.81 0.10
N ARG A 215 5.92 -13.67 1.42
CA ARG A 215 5.15 -12.75 2.27
C ARG A 215 5.99 -12.24 3.43
N GLY A 216 5.78 -10.99 3.81
CA GLY A 216 6.41 -10.37 4.96
C GLY A 216 7.61 -9.49 4.62
N GLU A 217 7.85 -9.23 3.33
CA GLU A 217 8.92 -8.35 2.83
C GLU A 217 8.85 -6.95 3.44
N ASP A 218 7.64 -6.38 3.55
CA ASP A 218 7.42 -5.05 4.17
C ASP A 218 7.74 -5.07 5.67
N GLY A 219 7.30 -6.12 6.38
CA GLY A 219 7.61 -6.31 7.79
C GLY A 219 9.10 -6.50 8.04
N SER A 220 9.78 -7.22 7.15
CA SER A 220 11.23 -7.40 7.19
C SER A 220 11.97 -6.08 6.97
N MET A 221 11.58 -5.30 5.95
CA MET A 221 12.12 -3.96 5.74
C MET A 221 11.87 -3.06 6.95
N ALA A 222 10.66 -3.08 7.50
CA ALA A 222 10.32 -2.31 8.70
C ALA A 222 11.20 -2.71 9.90
N LEU A 223 11.48 -4.00 10.09
CA LEU A 223 12.40 -4.48 11.12
C LEU A 223 13.81 -3.91 10.91
N SER A 224 14.29 -3.89 9.67
CA SER A 224 15.60 -3.29 9.35
C SER A 224 15.63 -1.79 9.65
N MET A 225 14.55 -1.07 9.40
CA MET A 225 14.46 0.38 9.70
C MET A 225 14.58 0.68 11.20
N LYS A 226 14.28 -0.26 12.10
CA LYS A 226 14.47 -0.08 13.56
C LYS A 226 15.92 0.18 13.97
N LYS A 227 16.90 -0.20 13.13
CA LYS A 227 18.31 0.12 13.35
C LYS A 227 18.61 1.63 13.31
N TYR A 228 17.77 2.38 12.58
CA TYR A 228 17.95 3.80 12.31
C TYR A 228 17.02 4.70 13.14
N GLY A 229 16.03 4.12 13.82
CA GLY A 229 15.08 4.87 14.62
C GLY A 229 13.80 4.09 14.91
N LYS A 230 12.77 4.82 15.34
CA LYS A 230 11.47 4.23 15.68
C LYS A 230 10.58 4.15 14.44
N ILE A 231 9.73 3.11 14.39
CA ILE A 231 8.61 3.04 13.45
C ILE A 231 7.43 3.76 14.08
N LYS A 232 6.91 4.78 13.39
CA LYS A 232 5.73 5.53 13.83
C LYS A 232 4.49 5.08 13.07
N PHE A 233 3.47 4.65 13.79
CA PHE A 233 2.17 4.34 13.21
C PHE A 233 1.27 5.58 13.24
N VAL A 234 0.76 6.00 12.07
CA VAL A 234 -0.08 7.20 11.90
C VAL A 234 -1.54 6.79 12.02
N TYR A 235 -2.20 7.24 13.09
CA TYR A 235 -3.61 6.93 13.37
C TYR A 235 -4.58 8.01 12.88
N ASP A 236 -4.07 9.06 12.23
CA ASP A 236 -4.91 10.12 11.67
C ASP A 236 -5.83 9.53 10.59
N LYS A 237 -7.12 9.81 10.70
CA LYS A 237 -8.12 9.32 9.74
C LYS A 237 -7.87 9.83 8.32
N ARG A 238 -7.20 10.98 8.17
CA ARG A 238 -6.80 11.54 6.87
C ARG A 238 -5.66 10.76 6.19
N CYS A 239 -5.00 9.86 6.92
CA CYS A 239 -4.02 8.91 6.37
C CYS A 239 -4.60 7.51 6.18
N ARG A 240 -5.87 7.27 6.55
CA ARG A 240 -6.47 5.95 6.45
C ARG A 240 -6.81 5.64 5.00
N VAL A 241 -6.08 4.75 4.40
CA VAL A 241 -6.26 4.31 3.01
C VAL A 241 -7.40 3.29 2.89
N ILE A 242 -7.95 3.13 1.69
CA ILE A 242 -9.03 2.19 1.38
C ILE A 242 -8.52 1.16 0.41
N THR A 243 -8.63 -0.12 0.75
CA THR A 243 -8.14 -1.24 -0.06
C THR A 243 -9.20 -2.31 -0.30
N GLY A 244 -8.91 -3.24 -1.20
CA GLY A 244 -9.77 -4.36 -1.51
C GLY A 244 -9.71 -5.50 -0.49
N TYR A 245 -10.65 -6.43 -0.62
CA TYR A 245 -10.78 -7.61 0.26
C TYR A 245 -9.81 -8.75 -0.05
N GLY A 246 -8.88 -8.59 -0.98
CA GLY A 246 -8.05 -9.68 -1.52
C GLY A 246 -7.38 -10.62 -0.51
N GLY A 247 -7.26 -10.19 0.75
CA GLY A 247 -6.74 -11.02 1.85
C GLY A 247 -7.80 -11.69 2.74
N LEU A 248 -9.10 -11.42 2.53
CA LEU A 248 -10.22 -12.01 3.28
C LEU A 248 -10.92 -13.06 2.42
N LYS A 249 -10.33 -14.24 2.29
CA LYS A 249 -10.92 -15.37 1.54
C LYS A 249 -12.14 -15.99 2.23
N GLU A 250 -12.46 -15.60 3.45
CA GLU A 250 -13.51 -16.19 4.25
C GLU A 250 -14.82 -15.41 4.11
N LYS A 251 -15.89 -16.11 3.71
CA LYS A 251 -17.26 -15.56 3.61
C LYS A 251 -17.83 -15.02 4.93
N SER A 252 -17.21 -15.35 6.06
CA SER A 252 -17.64 -14.92 7.39
C SER A 252 -16.55 -14.13 8.10
N ILE A 253 -16.83 -12.88 8.40
CA ILE A 253 -15.96 -11.99 9.19
C ILE A 253 -15.67 -12.57 10.58
N LEU A 254 -16.65 -13.24 11.19
CA LEU A 254 -16.47 -13.91 12.48
C LEU A 254 -15.52 -15.09 12.37
N ALA A 255 -15.60 -15.87 11.27
CA ALA A 255 -14.67 -16.95 11.01
C ALA A 255 -13.25 -16.40 10.75
N ALA A 256 -13.11 -15.32 9.99
CA ALA A 256 -11.83 -14.65 9.77
C ALA A 256 -11.23 -14.10 11.07
N MET A 257 -12.06 -13.51 11.94
CA MET A 257 -11.64 -13.09 13.29
C MET A 257 -11.22 -14.29 14.15
N TRP A 258 -12.03 -15.35 14.18
CA TRP A 258 -11.75 -16.55 14.97
C TRP A 258 -10.49 -17.25 14.50
N HIS A 259 -10.33 -17.40 13.17
CA HIS A 259 -9.14 -17.96 12.55
C HIS A 259 -7.88 -17.14 12.91
N ARG A 260 -7.97 -15.81 12.85
CA ARG A 260 -6.87 -14.93 13.26
C ARG A 260 -6.59 -15.00 14.76
N LEU A 261 -7.60 -15.01 15.62
CA LEU A 261 -7.43 -15.19 17.06
C LEU A 261 -6.83 -16.56 17.39
N LYS A 262 -7.23 -17.62 16.67
CA LYS A 262 -6.72 -18.98 16.88
C LYS A 262 -5.28 -19.14 16.35
N PHE A 263 -4.97 -18.59 15.17
CA PHE A 263 -3.64 -18.71 14.55
C PHE A 263 -2.64 -17.63 15.02
N TYR A 264 -3.15 -16.45 15.34
CA TYR A 264 -2.31 -15.33 15.78
C TYR A 264 -2.38 -15.07 17.28
N GLY A 265 -3.16 -15.77 18.02
CA GLY A 265 -3.48 -15.75 19.46
C GLY A 265 -2.74 -14.76 20.35
N VAL A 266 -3.18 -14.59 21.57
CA VAL A 266 -2.53 -13.74 22.57
C VAL A 266 -1.03 -14.09 22.75
N GLY A 267 -0.64 -15.35 22.53
CA GLY A 267 0.76 -15.80 22.56
C GLY A 267 1.66 -15.12 21.51
N ARG A 268 1.13 -14.70 20.36
CA ARG A 268 1.91 -14.00 19.30
C ARG A 268 2.20 -12.54 19.63
N LEU A 269 1.40 -11.90 20.48
CA LEU A 269 1.71 -10.56 21.01
C LEU A 269 3.04 -10.55 21.79
N PHE A 270 3.45 -11.71 22.29
CA PHE A 270 4.65 -11.90 23.09
C PHE A 270 5.71 -12.80 22.44
N SER A 271 5.42 -13.38 21.25
CA SER A 271 6.36 -14.23 20.52
C SER A 271 7.52 -13.41 19.97
N LYS A 272 8.74 -13.93 20.15
CA LYS A 272 9.98 -13.36 19.58
C LYS A 272 10.30 -13.87 18.18
N THR A 273 9.52 -14.83 17.65
CA THR A 273 9.78 -15.46 16.35
C THR A 273 9.26 -14.61 15.21
N ASP A 274 10.11 -14.34 14.25
CA ASP A 274 9.73 -13.71 12.98
C ASP A 274 9.08 -14.77 12.09
N HIS A 275 7.92 -14.44 11.54
CA HIS A 275 7.16 -15.34 10.67
C HIS A 275 7.17 -14.78 9.26
N TYR A 276 8.23 -15.07 8.54
CA TYR A 276 8.34 -14.82 7.11
C TYR A 276 8.08 -16.13 6.35
N GLU A 277 7.34 -16.06 5.26
CA GLU A 277 7.15 -17.20 4.36
C GLU A 277 8.15 -17.06 3.22
N ASP A 278 9.16 -17.93 3.19
CA ASP A 278 10.11 -18.01 2.09
C ASP A 278 9.40 -18.53 0.82
N ALA A 279 9.74 -17.97 -0.34
CA ALA A 279 9.28 -18.51 -1.61
C ALA A 279 9.86 -19.92 -1.79
N PRO A 280 9.05 -20.92 -2.24
CA PRO A 280 9.58 -22.23 -2.52
C PRO A 280 10.67 -22.16 -3.60
N ASP A 281 11.73 -22.97 -3.50
CA ASP A 281 12.88 -22.98 -4.42
C ASP A 281 12.48 -23.08 -5.90
N ASN A 282 11.39 -23.79 -6.21
CA ASN A 282 10.86 -23.92 -7.56
C ASN A 282 10.16 -22.65 -8.07
N PHE A 283 9.70 -21.75 -7.18
CA PHE A 283 9.10 -20.48 -7.56
C PHE A 283 10.15 -19.50 -8.10
N LEU A 284 11.38 -19.55 -7.56
CA LEU A 284 12.51 -18.71 -7.99
C LEU A 284 13.26 -19.28 -9.19
N LYS A 285 13.05 -20.58 -9.54
CA LYS A 285 13.78 -21.30 -10.59
C LYS A 285 13.02 -21.43 -11.91
N ASN A 286 11.74 -21.11 -11.97
CA ASN A 286 10.95 -21.13 -13.22
C ASN A 286 11.20 -19.83 -14.00
N LYS A 287 12.33 -19.81 -14.66
CA LYS A 287 12.70 -18.90 -15.76
C LYS A 287 12.87 -19.68 -17.05
#